data_2cb45fc93ad5d602f295be20dedf8a5c
#
_entry.id   2cb45fc93ad5d602f295be20dedf8a5c
#
_cell.length_a   1.000
_cell.length_b   1.000
_cell.length_c   1.000
_cell.angle_alpha   90.00
_cell.angle_beta   90.00
_cell.angle_gamma   90.00
#
_symmetry.space_group_name_H-M   'P 1'
#
loop_
_entity.id
_entity.type
_entity.pdbx_description
1 polymer ?
#
loop_
_entity_poly.entity_id
_entity_poly.type
_entity_poly.pdbx_seq_one_letter_code
_entity_poly.pdbx_strand_id
1 'polypeptide(L)'
;LDDWSVLDGTLYKGQKLIDILNMRAGDQKLIGERKFNSDSKIQDVRFLNVNTFPIKDAMQLDMLQKTKKSKPIYNYNALATNLIMNYTIFKTGDDWQKLLHKVFNEHVRVKDSVWFHQTVKMYNKDIHPRETGRYSFYANRYDYLRIGKRILDDWNNDTCVGKYLKTIYKQRIDKKEKSYDGDRMGQFDIHTYSKKYGGQFHFDVIGLKKRKILGMSGFGGQQVIVDFDTGRIIVVHSLDRHYNWKKIVLKKLKQK
;
A
#
# COMPACT_ATOMS: atom_id res chain seq x y z
N LEU A 1 -2.83 16.81 3.81
CA LEU A 1 -3.51 16.77 2.51
C LEU A 1 -4.50 17.92 2.32
N ASP A 2 -4.20 19.11 2.92
CA ASP A 2 -5.12 20.25 2.89
C ASP A 2 -5.07 21.05 1.58
N ASP A 3 -4.02 20.85 0.82
CA ASP A 3 -3.74 21.50 -0.44
C ASP A 3 -4.42 20.87 -1.67
N TRP A 4 -5.18 19.79 -1.46
CA TRP A 4 -5.86 19.08 -2.55
C TRP A 4 -7.38 19.10 -2.38
N SER A 5 -8.05 19.94 -3.18
CA SER A 5 -9.51 20.18 -3.10
C SER A 5 -10.38 18.93 -3.36
N VAL A 6 -9.86 17.95 -4.07
CA VAL A 6 -10.55 16.65 -4.29
C VAL A 6 -10.95 15.98 -2.97
N LEU A 7 -10.26 16.29 -1.87
CA LEU A 7 -10.53 15.72 -0.55
C LEU A 7 -11.51 16.54 0.30
N ASP A 8 -12.00 17.66 -0.20
CA ASP A 8 -12.89 18.53 0.57
C ASP A 8 -14.16 17.79 0.99
N GLY A 9 -14.55 17.97 2.25
CA GLY A 9 -15.71 17.28 2.83
C GLY A 9 -15.46 15.82 3.21
N THR A 10 -14.38 15.19 2.76
CA THR A 10 -14.09 13.78 3.04
C THR A 10 -13.37 13.57 4.36
N LEU A 11 -13.39 12.31 4.85
CA LEU A 11 -12.64 11.88 6.03
C LEU A 11 -11.10 12.02 5.87
N TYR A 12 -10.61 12.19 4.65
CA TYR A 12 -9.18 12.34 4.36
C TYR A 12 -8.69 13.78 4.44
N LYS A 13 -9.59 14.77 4.34
CA LYS A 13 -9.24 16.19 4.48
C LYS A 13 -8.69 16.47 5.87
N GLY A 14 -7.57 17.17 5.95
CA GLY A 14 -6.89 17.46 7.22
C GLY A 14 -6.06 16.31 7.79
N GLN A 15 -6.09 15.13 7.17
CA GLN A 15 -5.26 14.01 7.62
C GLN A 15 -3.78 14.21 7.24
N LYS A 16 -2.89 13.75 8.11
CA LYS A 16 -1.47 13.68 7.79
C LYS A 16 -1.21 12.57 6.78
N LEU A 17 -0.33 12.82 5.82
CA LEU A 17 0.05 11.82 4.81
C LEU A 17 0.52 10.50 5.47
N ILE A 18 1.25 10.60 6.59
CA ILE A 18 1.73 9.41 7.31
C ILE A 18 0.60 8.56 7.88
N ASP A 19 -0.52 9.16 8.29
CA ASP A 19 -1.66 8.38 8.79
C ASP A 19 -2.32 7.58 7.66
N ILE A 20 -2.42 8.15 6.47
CA ILE A 20 -2.93 7.45 5.29
C ILE A 20 -1.96 6.35 4.83
N LEU A 21 -0.65 6.65 4.81
CA LEU A 21 0.40 5.66 4.55
C LEU A 21 0.38 4.50 5.56
N ASN A 22 -0.01 4.76 6.80
CA ASN A 22 -0.18 3.76 7.85
C ASN A 22 -1.56 3.06 7.80
N MET A 23 -2.37 3.29 6.76
CA MET A 23 -3.74 2.75 6.69
C MET A 23 -4.60 3.15 7.89
N ARG A 24 -4.43 4.37 8.40
CA ARG A 24 -5.09 4.91 9.60
C ARG A 24 -5.80 6.22 9.29
N ALA A 25 -6.70 6.24 8.35
CA ALA A 25 -7.42 7.43 7.94
C ALA A 25 -8.90 7.37 8.35
N GLY A 26 -9.19 7.67 9.59
CA GLY A 26 -10.56 7.79 10.08
C GLY A 26 -11.31 6.47 10.30
N ASP A 27 -12.58 6.55 10.65
CA ASP A 27 -13.43 5.39 10.92
C ASP A 27 -13.91 4.78 9.60
N GLN A 28 -13.13 3.87 9.08
CA GLN A 28 -13.43 3.15 7.86
C GLN A 28 -14.44 2.00 8.03
N LYS A 29 -15.01 1.82 9.22
CA LYS A 29 -16.19 0.96 9.37
C LYS A 29 -17.30 1.37 8.42
N LEU A 30 -17.35 2.66 8.07
CA LEU A 30 -18.28 3.17 7.07
C LEU A 30 -18.07 2.56 5.68
N ILE A 31 -16.86 2.15 5.32
CA ILE A 31 -16.58 1.53 4.01
C ILE A 31 -17.03 0.06 3.95
N GLY A 32 -17.11 -0.63 5.09
CA GLY A 32 -17.46 -2.06 5.16
C GLY A 32 -18.87 -2.37 5.66
N GLU A 33 -19.53 -1.45 6.37
CA GLU A 33 -20.74 -1.75 7.14
C GLU A 33 -22.04 -1.14 6.57
N ARG A 34 -21.97 -0.19 5.63
CA ARG A 34 -23.18 0.33 5.00
C ARG A 34 -23.70 -0.64 3.95
N LYS A 35 -24.80 -1.30 4.27
CA LYS A 35 -25.71 -1.87 3.27
C LYS A 35 -26.34 -0.70 2.53
N PHE A 36 -26.05 -0.55 1.26
CA PHE A 36 -26.80 0.39 0.43
C PHE A 36 -28.23 -0.12 0.29
N ASN A 37 -29.19 0.78 0.45
CA ASN A 37 -30.58 0.47 0.19
C ASN A 37 -30.74 -0.01 -1.26
N SER A 38 -31.67 -0.94 -1.47
CA SER A 38 -31.95 -1.59 -2.76
C SER A 38 -32.18 -0.64 -3.94
N ASP A 39 -32.50 0.62 -3.67
CA ASP A 39 -32.77 1.64 -4.68
C ASP A 39 -31.54 2.39 -5.18
N SER A 40 -30.38 2.22 -4.52
CA SER A 40 -29.15 2.77 -5.04
C SER A 40 -28.56 1.80 -6.08
N LYS A 41 -28.21 2.32 -7.26
CA LYS A 41 -27.49 1.56 -8.31
C LYS A 41 -26.13 1.00 -7.84
N ILE A 42 -25.78 1.20 -6.57
CA ILE A 42 -24.54 0.81 -5.90
C ILE A 42 -24.90 -0.21 -4.82
N GLN A 43 -24.98 -1.48 -5.18
CA GLN A 43 -25.51 -2.53 -4.31
C GLN A 43 -24.62 -2.99 -3.17
N ASP A 44 -23.31 -2.96 -3.28
CA ASP A 44 -22.39 -3.31 -2.18
C ASP A 44 -20.99 -2.72 -2.43
N VAL A 45 -20.53 -1.88 -1.51
CA VAL A 45 -19.20 -1.26 -1.60
C VAL A 45 -18.07 -2.28 -1.54
N ARG A 46 -18.27 -3.42 -0.91
CA ARG A 46 -17.31 -4.52 -0.90
C ARG A 46 -17.11 -5.11 -2.29
N PHE A 47 -18.14 -5.05 -3.14
CA PHE A 47 -18.11 -5.50 -4.53
C PHE A 47 -17.89 -4.36 -5.53
N LEU A 48 -18.15 -3.12 -5.11
CA LEU A 48 -17.66 -1.98 -5.86
C LEU A 48 -16.16 -2.01 -5.76
N ASN A 49 -15.54 -2.28 -6.86
CA ASN A 49 -14.12 -2.13 -6.98
C ASN A 49 -13.80 -0.62 -6.96
N VAL A 50 -14.00 0.00 -5.77
CA VAL A 50 -13.74 1.44 -5.53
C VAL A 50 -12.34 1.81 -6.01
N ASN A 51 -11.47 0.81 -6.10
CA ASN A 51 -10.14 0.93 -6.65
C ASN A 51 -10.10 1.22 -8.16
N THR A 52 -11.20 1.06 -8.86
CA THR A 52 -11.31 1.35 -10.30
C THR A 52 -12.08 2.63 -10.58
N PHE A 53 -12.63 3.28 -9.55
CA PHE A 53 -13.24 4.60 -9.70
C PHE A 53 -12.18 5.67 -9.89
N PRO A 54 -12.46 6.70 -10.68
CA PRO A 54 -11.73 7.95 -10.61
C PRO A 54 -11.68 8.45 -9.16
N ILE A 55 -10.53 8.94 -8.73
CA ILE A 55 -10.39 9.36 -7.33
C ILE A 55 -11.39 10.45 -6.95
N LYS A 56 -11.72 11.35 -7.86
CA LYS A 56 -12.75 12.40 -7.67
C LYS A 56 -14.13 11.80 -7.39
N ASP A 57 -14.53 10.80 -8.16
CA ASP A 57 -15.83 10.13 -7.99
C ASP A 57 -15.84 9.30 -6.70
N ALA A 58 -14.73 8.60 -6.40
CA ALA A 58 -14.61 7.86 -5.15
C ALA A 58 -14.76 8.79 -3.93
N MET A 59 -14.20 10.00 -3.99
CA MET A 59 -14.26 10.96 -2.88
C MET A 59 -15.66 11.57 -2.68
N GLN A 60 -16.54 11.49 -3.67
CA GLN A 60 -17.94 11.95 -3.56
C GLN A 60 -18.87 10.91 -2.90
N LEU A 61 -18.41 9.69 -2.66
CA LEU A 61 -19.23 8.67 -2.02
C LEU A 61 -19.57 9.05 -0.58
N ASP A 62 -20.85 8.98 -0.21
CA ASP A 62 -21.37 9.32 1.13
C ASP A 62 -20.57 8.66 2.26
N MET A 63 -20.11 7.43 2.02
CA MET A 63 -19.33 6.66 3.00
C MET A 63 -18.00 7.27 3.34
N LEU A 64 -17.45 8.13 2.48
CA LEU A 64 -16.17 8.80 2.69
C LEU A 64 -16.35 10.20 3.28
N GLN A 65 -17.59 10.63 3.47
CA GLN A 65 -17.86 11.92 4.09
C GLN A 65 -17.44 11.92 5.56
N LYS A 66 -16.87 13.04 6.00
CA LYS A 66 -16.40 13.21 7.38
C LYS A 66 -17.56 13.16 8.36
N THR A 67 -17.45 12.32 9.37
CA THR A 67 -18.42 12.26 10.47
C THR A 67 -17.77 12.64 11.80
N LYS A 68 -18.58 13.17 12.74
CA LYS A 68 -18.09 13.53 14.08
C LYS A 68 -17.58 12.32 14.90
N LYS A 69 -17.93 11.10 14.50
CA LYS A 69 -17.58 9.85 15.22
C LYS A 69 -16.37 9.12 14.62
N SER A 70 -15.77 9.66 13.56
CA SER A 70 -14.63 9.01 12.90
C SER A 70 -13.40 9.00 13.81
N LYS A 71 -12.97 7.83 14.24
CA LYS A 71 -11.71 7.63 14.98
C LYS A 71 -10.68 6.99 14.05
N PRO A 72 -9.41 7.45 14.09
CA PRO A 72 -8.34 6.83 13.32
C PRO A 72 -8.08 5.40 13.80
N ILE A 73 -8.40 4.41 13.00
CA ILE A 73 -8.09 2.98 13.25
C ILE A 73 -7.33 2.40 12.07
N TYR A 74 -6.53 1.36 12.32
CA TYR A 74 -5.93 0.61 11.23
C TYR A 74 -7.02 -0.12 10.43
N ASN A 75 -7.05 0.13 9.13
CA ASN A 75 -7.90 -0.59 8.19
C ASN A 75 -7.19 -0.66 6.83
N TYR A 76 -6.69 -1.85 6.48
CA TYR A 76 -6.02 -2.07 5.20
C TYR A 76 -7.02 -1.98 4.05
N ASN A 77 -6.80 -1.04 3.15
CA ASN A 77 -7.63 -0.88 1.97
C ASN A 77 -6.86 -0.30 0.80
N ALA A 78 -7.25 -0.69 -0.40
CA ALA A 78 -6.58 -0.23 -1.61
C ALA A 78 -6.90 1.22 -1.96
N LEU A 79 -8.01 1.78 -1.46
CA LEU A 79 -8.36 3.18 -1.70
C LEU A 79 -7.31 4.13 -1.10
N ALA A 80 -6.80 3.85 0.12
CA ALA A 80 -5.74 4.65 0.73
C ALA A 80 -4.47 4.65 -0.13
N THR A 81 -4.09 3.49 -0.71
CA THR A 81 -2.95 3.40 -1.61
C THR A 81 -3.18 4.21 -2.89
N ASN A 82 -4.37 4.08 -3.49
CA ASN A 82 -4.72 4.85 -4.69
C ASN A 82 -4.74 6.35 -4.43
N LEU A 83 -5.23 6.76 -3.27
CA LEU A 83 -5.24 8.16 -2.86
C LEU A 83 -3.81 8.72 -2.78
N ILE A 84 -2.88 7.97 -2.17
CA ILE A 84 -1.47 8.36 -2.08
C ILE A 84 -0.85 8.49 -3.47
N MET A 85 -1.10 7.52 -4.35
CA MET A 85 -0.59 7.56 -5.73
C MET A 85 -1.11 8.78 -6.49
N ASN A 86 -2.42 9.04 -6.41
CA ASN A 86 -3.03 10.19 -7.07
C ASN A 86 -2.54 11.51 -6.46
N TYR A 87 -2.37 11.58 -5.14
CA TYR A 87 -1.79 12.76 -4.49
C TYR A 87 -0.34 12.99 -4.93
N THR A 88 0.45 11.94 -5.08
CA THR A 88 1.82 12.05 -5.60
C THR A 88 1.82 12.61 -7.02
N ILE A 89 0.92 12.13 -7.89
CA ILE A 89 0.77 12.65 -9.25
C ILE A 89 0.34 14.13 -9.22
N PHE A 90 -0.63 14.49 -8.36
CA PHE A 90 -1.04 15.87 -8.17
C PHE A 90 0.13 16.78 -7.77
N LYS A 91 0.99 16.32 -6.86
CA LYS A 91 2.16 17.11 -6.38
C LYS A 91 3.28 17.19 -7.40
N THR A 92 3.44 16.22 -8.26
CA THR A 92 4.49 16.19 -9.30
C THR A 92 4.02 16.74 -10.64
N GLY A 93 2.71 16.85 -10.84
CA GLY A 93 2.13 17.33 -12.10
C GLY A 93 2.65 16.53 -13.29
N ASP A 94 3.17 17.25 -14.30
CA ASP A 94 3.68 16.64 -15.52
C ASP A 94 5.02 15.90 -15.33
N ASP A 95 5.68 16.11 -14.20
CA ASP A 95 6.97 15.48 -13.86
C ASP A 95 6.84 14.05 -13.32
N TRP A 96 5.63 13.45 -13.33
CA TRP A 96 5.43 12.09 -12.84
C TRP A 96 6.36 11.05 -13.48
N GLN A 97 6.49 11.07 -14.79
CA GLN A 97 7.40 10.17 -15.52
C GLN A 97 8.86 10.43 -15.15
N LYS A 98 9.23 11.68 -15.00
CA LYS A 98 10.56 12.07 -14.53
C LYS A 98 10.85 11.58 -13.12
N LEU A 99 9.84 11.65 -12.21
CA LEU A 99 9.97 11.08 -10.88
C LEU A 99 10.17 9.57 -10.93
N LEU A 100 9.40 8.83 -11.74
CA LEU A 100 9.57 7.40 -11.90
C LEU A 100 10.96 7.05 -12.43
N HIS A 101 11.44 7.77 -13.45
CA HIS A 101 12.78 7.60 -13.99
C HIS A 101 13.84 7.82 -12.90
N LYS A 102 13.77 8.93 -12.19
CA LYS A 102 14.69 9.26 -11.10
C LYS A 102 14.72 8.17 -10.01
N VAL A 103 13.55 7.66 -9.62
CA VAL A 103 13.46 6.64 -8.57
C VAL A 103 13.96 5.29 -9.08
N PHE A 104 13.45 4.79 -10.19
CA PHE A 104 13.71 3.41 -10.60
C PHE A 104 14.99 3.28 -11.45
N ASN A 105 15.25 4.19 -12.37
CA ASN A 105 16.42 4.07 -13.24
C ASN A 105 17.68 4.63 -12.60
N GLU A 106 17.62 5.83 -12.01
CA GLU A 106 18.83 6.46 -11.45
C GLU A 106 19.13 5.93 -10.04
N HIS A 107 18.12 5.90 -9.15
CA HIS A 107 18.33 5.57 -7.75
C HIS A 107 18.36 4.05 -7.50
N VAL A 108 17.37 3.29 -7.97
CA VAL A 108 17.31 1.82 -7.82
C VAL A 108 18.21 1.10 -8.83
N ARG A 109 18.41 1.69 -10.00
CA ARG A 109 19.19 1.12 -11.11
C ARG A 109 18.59 -0.18 -11.64
N VAL A 110 17.27 -0.15 -11.89
CA VAL A 110 16.60 -1.26 -12.58
C VAL A 110 17.20 -1.44 -13.97
N LYS A 111 17.25 -2.68 -14.45
CA LYS A 111 17.80 -2.98 -15.77
C LYS A 111 16.74 -3.11 -16.83
N ASP A 112 15.57 -3.61 -16.44
CA ASP A 112 14.45 -3.77 -17.34
C ASP A 112 13.39 -2.70 -17.04
N SER A 113 12.39 -2.64 -17.88
CA SER A 113 11.32 -1.68 -17.69
C SER A 113 10.51 -2.02 -16.44
N VAL A 114 10.33 -1.03 -15.58
CA VAL A 114 9.29 -1.05 -14.56
C VAL A 114 8.17 -0.12 -15.00
N TRP A 115 6.94 -0.52 -14.75
CA TRP A 115 5.81 0.33 -15.12
C TRP A 115 4.67 0.24 -14.12
N PHE A 116 3.91 1.31 -14.09
CA PHE A 116 2.65 1.38 -13.38
C PHE A 116 1.52 1.24 -14.40
N HIS A 117 0.75 0.17 -14.26
CA HIS A 117 -0.47 -0.01 -15.03
C HIS A 117 -1.62 0.66 -14.31
N GLN A 118 -2.27 1.58 -14.99
CA GLN A 118 -3.47 2.25 -14.52
C GLN A 118 -4.70 1.50 -15.03
N THR A 119 -5.48 0.96 -14.11
CA THR A 119 -6.79 0.38 -14.45
C THR A 119 -7.85 1.46 -14.26
N VAL A 120 -8.46 1.89 -15.35
CA VAL A 120 -9.52 2.90 -15.34
C VAL A 120 -10.82 2.26 -15.81
N LYS A 121 -11.88 2.36 -14.98
CA LYS A 121 -13.24 2.27 -15.49
C LYS A 121 -13.73 3.70 -15.67
N MET A 122 -13.80 4.15 -16.91
CA MET A 122 -14.30 5.48 -17.22
C MET A 122 -15.82 5.52 -17.05
N TYR A 123 -16.29 6.15 -16.01
CA TYR A 123 -17.70 6.48 -15.83
C TYR A 123 -18.02 7.89 -16.35
N ASN A 124 -17.02 8.76 -16.43
CA ASN A 124 -17.17 10.11 -16.92
C ASN A 124 -16.00 10.46 -17.85
N LYS A 125 -16.31 11.06 -19.03
CA LYS A 125 -15.31 11.40 -20.06
C LYS A 125 -14.45 12.62 -19.70
N ASP A 126 -14.85 13.40 -18.69
CA ASP A 126 -14.22 14.68 -18.35
C ASP A 126 -13.11 14.58 -17.29
N ILE A 127 -12.73 13.34 -16.90
CA ILE A 127 -11.75 13.13 -15.86
C ILE A 127 -10.36 13.04 -16.48
N HIS A 128 -9.44 13.84 -15.94
CA HIS A 128 -8.05 13.80 -16.36
C HIS A 128 -7.46 12.40 -16.12
N PRO A 129 -6.86 11.73 -17.11
CA PRO A 129 -6.38 10.35 -17.00
C PRO A 129 -5.41 10.11 -15.84
N ARG A 130 -4.71 11.14 -15.37
CA ARG A 130 -3.75 11.09 -14.28
C ARG A 130 -4.38 11.06 -12.88
N GLU A 131 -5.65 11.43 -12.76
CA GLU A 131 -6.37 11.47 -11.48
C GLU A 131 -7.23 10.23 -11.25
N THR A 132 -7.07 9.18 -12.04
CA THR A 132 -8.05 8.12 -12.13
C THR A 132 -7.43 6.76 -11.89
N GLY A 133 -8.15 5.93 -11.12
CA GLY A 133 -8.01 4.50 -11.12
C GLY A 133 -6.97 3.91 -10.16
N ARG A 134 -6.89 2.61 -10.24
CA ARG A 134 -5.94 1.77 -9.51
C ARG A 134 -4.63 1.70 -10.27
N TYR A 135 -3.55 1.89 -9.53
CA TYR A 135 -2.22 1.64 -10.06
C TYR A 135 -1.73 0.26 -9.62
N SER A 136 -1.25 -0.52 -10.57
CA SER A 136 -0.54 -1.78 -10.33
C SER A 136 0.91 -1.62 -10.79
N PHE A 137 1.84 -1.99 -9.93
CA PHE A 137 3.27 -1.91 -10.20
C PHE A 137 3.78 -3.24 -10.74
N TYR A 138 4.52 -3.19 -11.82
CA TYR A 138 5.11 -4.37 -12.47
C TYR A 138 6.62 -4.20 -12.63
N ALA A 139 7.34 -5.23 -12.23
CA ALA A 139 8.77 -5.38 -12.43
C ALA A 139 9.12 -6.86 -12.56
N ASN A 140 10.25 -7.19 -13.15
CA ASN A 140 10.75 -8.55 -13.11
C ASN A 140 11.34 -8.90 -11.73
N ARG A 141 11.61 -10.17 -11.48
CA ARG A 141 12.10 -10.66 -10.18
C ARG A 141 13.46 -10.06 -9.80
N TYR A 142 14.33 -9.79 -10.76
CA TYR A 142 15.65 -9.22 -10.50
C TYR A 142 15.59 -7.74 -10.17
N ASP A 143 14.65 -7.01 -10.77
CA ASP A 143 14.41 -5.62 -10.43
C ASP A 143 13.70 -5.47 -9.09
N TYR A 144 12.83 -6.40 -8.71
CA TYR A 144 12.36 -6.49 -7.31
C TYR A 144 13.52 -6.72 -6.33
N LEU A 145 14.51 -7.53 -6.70
CA LEU A 145 15.70 -7.72 -5.88
C LEU A 145 16.53 -6.43 -5.77
N ARG A 146 16.68 -5.67 -6.87
CA ARG A 146 17.36 -4.36 -6.86
C ARG A 146 16.62 -3.35 -5.99
N ILE A 147 15.29 -3.32 -6.04
CA ILE A 147 14.46 -2.50 -5.16
C ILE A 147 14.72 -2.88 -3.69
N GLY A 148 14.71 -4.17 -3.35
CA GLY A 148 15.02 -4.65 -2.01
C GLY A 148 16.43 -4.30 -1.57
N LYS A 149 17.41 -4.44 -2.46
CA LYS A 149 18.82 -4.06 -2.21
C LYS A 149 18.93 -2.56 -1.95
N ARG A 150 18.26 -1.73 -2.74
CA ARG A 150 18.29 -0.28 -2.55
C ARG A 150 17.67 0.13 -1.21
N ILE A 151 16.55 -0.48 -0.82
CA ILE A 151 15.93 -0.26 0.49
C ILE A 151 16.91 -0.60 1.63
N LEU A 152 17.64 -1.72 1.51
CA LEU A 152 18.65 -2.12 2.48
C LEU A 152 19.81 -1.12 2.55
N ASP A 153 20.31 -0.69 1.40
CA ASP A 153 21.42 0.27 1.32
C ASP A 153 21.02 1.64 1.88
N ASP A 154 19.81 2.11 1.54
CA ASP A 154 19.30 3.38 2.07
C ASP A 154 19.15 3.34 3.59
N TRP A 155 18.64 2.22 4.14
CA TRP A 155 18.56 2.01 5.58
C TRP A 155 19.94 2.07 6.27
N ASN A 156 20.93 1.37 5.70
CA ASN A 156 22.25 1.26 6.30
C ASN A 156 23.07 2.56 6.19
N ASN A 157 22.87 3.32 5.12
CA ASN A 157 23.64 4.54 4.84
C ASN A 157 22.95 5.83 5.29
N ASP A 158 21.84 5.75 6.02
CA ASP A 158 21.10 6.92 6.52
C ASP A 158 20.77 7.98 5.45
N THR A 159 20.52 7.53 4.23
CA THR A 159 20.07 8.44 3.16
C THR A 159 18.73 9.10 3.54
N CYS A 160 18.25 10.06 2.76
CA CYS A 160 16.92 10.64 2.96
C CYS A 160 15.83 9.57 3.02
N VAL A 161 15.88 8.59 2.09
CA VAL A 161 14.98 7.43 2.08
C VAL A 161 15.20 6.55 3.32
N GLY A 162 16.45 6.31 3.70
CA GLY A 162 16.79 5.53 4.90
C GLY A 162 16.25 6.16 6.19
N LYS A 163 16.35 7.47 6.34
CA LYS A 163 15.75 8.21 7.45
C LYS A 163 14.24 8.10 7.47
N TYR A 164 13.59 8.17 6.29
CA TYR A 164 12.16 7.92 6.16
C TYR A 164 11.80 6.49 6.59
N LEU A 165 12.52 5.47 6.11
CA LEU A 165 12.30 4.07 6.49
C LEU A 165 12.42 3.85 8.00
N LYS A 166 13.41 4.45 8.66
CA LYS A 166 13.58 4.40 10.11
C LYS A 166 12.45 5.11 10.85
N THR A 167 11.96 6.21 10.30
CA THR A 167 10.82 6.94 10.85
C THR A 167 9.54 6.12 10.81
N ILE A 168 9.19 5.55 9.67
CA ILE A 168 8.00 4.70 9.56
C ILE A 168 8.11 3.43 10.40
N TYR A 169 9.32 2.87 10.54
CA TYR A 169 9.57 1.75 11.45
C TYR A 169 9.28 2.12 12.91
N LYS A 170 9.69 3.32 13.35
CA LYS A 170 9.39 3.82 14.70
C LYS A 170 7.89 4.09 14.90
N GLN A 171 7.24 4.66 13.91
CA GLN A 171 5.82 5.06 13.94
C GLN A 171 4.85 3.96 13.50
N ARG A 172 5.34 2.74 13.23
CA ARG A 172 4.50 1.62 12.81
C ARG A 172 3.43 1.30 13.84
N ILE A 173 2.24 1.02 13.39
CA ILE A 173 1.07 0.76 14.22
C ILE A 173 0.72 -0.72 14.27
N ASP A 174 0.05 -1.15 15.33
CA ASP A 174 -0.43 -2.52 15.44
C ASP A 174 -1.59 -2.76 14.47
N LYS A 175 -1.53 -3.87 13.75
CA LYS A 175 -2.64 -4.37 12.96
C LYS A 175 -3.64 -5.02 13.93
N LYS A 176 -4.89 -4.56 13.91
CA LYS A 176 -5.94 -5.21 14.71
C LYS A 176 -6.33 -6.51 14.03
N GLU A 177 -6.34 -7.60 14.78
CA GLU A 177 -6.68 -8.94 14.27
C GLU A 177 -8.06 -9.00 13.60
N LYS A 178 -9.01 -8.20 14.09
CA LYS A 178 -10.39 -8.16 13.55
C LYS A 178 -10.54 -7.45 12.19
N SER A 179 -9.55 -6.67 11.76
CA SER A 179 -9.59 -6.00 10.45
C SER A 179 -9.02 -6.87 9.34
N TYR A 180 -8.63 -8.11 9.67
CA TYR A 180 -7.86 -8.93 8.79
C TYR A 180 -8.56 -10.25 8.46
N ASP A 181 -9.04 -10.35 7.23
CA ASP A 181 -9.68 -11.53 6.66
C ASP A 181 -8.71 -12.36 5.80
N GLY A 182 -7.42 -12.37 6.16
CA GLY A 182 -6.39 -13.09 5.43
C GLY A 182 -6.67 -14.58 5.32
N ASP A 183 -7.21 -15.16 6.39
CA ASP A 183 -7.59 -16.56 6.38
C ASP A 183 -8.74 -16.87 5.42
N ARG A 184 -9.69 -15.94 5.24
CA ARG A 184 -10.78 -16.10 4.26
C ARG A 184 -10.30 -16.02 2.81
N MET A 185 -9.20 -15.30 2.57
CA MET A 185 -8.62 -15.17 1.24
C MET A 185 -7.53 -16.21 0.96
N GLY A 186 -7.17 -17.03 1.94
CA GLY A 186 -6.11 -18.04 1.81
C GLY A 186 -4.73 -17.44 1.54
N GLN A 187 -4.49 -16.20 1.96
CA GLN A 187 -3.18 -15.56 1.81
C GLN A 187 -2.31 -15.86 3.02
N PHE A 188 -1.33 -16.73 2.86
CA PHE A 188 -0.32 -17.03 3.88
C PHE A 188 1.00 -16.37 3.48
N ASP A 189 1.13 -15.07 3.70
CA ASP A 189 2.27 -14.25 3.30
C ASP A 189 2.71 -13.27 4.40
N ILE A 190 3.62 -12.35 4.11
CA ILE A 190 4.08 -11.34 5.05
C ILE A 190 2.93 -10.49 5.60
N HIS A 191 1.87 -10.29 4.83
CA HIS A 191 0.69 -9.58 5.31
C HIS A 191 0.03 -10.30 6.48
N THR A 192 -0.16 -11.62 6.40
CA THR A 192 -0.70 -12.46 7.48
C THR A 192 0.29 -12.61 8.63
N TYR A 193 1.57 -12.81 8.31
CA TYR A 193 2.59 -13.12 9.31
C TYR A 193 3.32 -11.90 9.89
N SER A 194 2.78 -10.71 9.78
CA SER A 194 3.31 -9.51 10.41
C SER A 194 2.32 -8.88 11.40
N LYS A 195 2.83 -8.30 12.49
CA LYS A 195 2.00 -7.70 13.53
C LYS A 195 1.79 -6.21 13.35
N LYS A 196 2.69 -5.53 12.64
CA LYS A 196 2.66 -4.07 12.50
C LYS A 196 2.71 -3.64 11.04
N TYR A 197 2.22 -2.43 10.82
CA TYR A 197 2.17 -1.77 9.52
C TYR A 197 2.64 -0.33 9.62
N GLY A 198 3.34 0.16 8.62
CA GLY A 198 3.79 1.55 8.59
C GLY A 198 4.29 1.94 7.19
N GLY A 199 3.90 3.12 6.72
CA GLY A 199 4.41 3.67 5.45
C GLY A 199 4.18 2.77 4.23
N GLN A 200 3.08 2.00 4.18
CA GLN A 200 2.76 0.99 3.16
C GLN A 200 3.60 -0.31 3.27
N PHE A 201 4.26 -0.56 4.40
CA PHE A 201 5.07 -1.76 4.61
C PHE A 201 4.61 -2.57 5.83
N HIS A 202 4.89 -3.87 5.77
CA HIS A 202 4.66 -4.82 6.86
C HIS A 202 5.90 -4.97 7.71
N PHE A 203 5.71 -5.00 9.04
CA PHE A 203 6.77 -5.12 10.04
C PHE A 203 6.43 -6.14 11.13
N ASP A 204 7.43 -6.46 11.96
CA ASP A 204 7.31 -7.33 13.11
C ASP A 204 6.77 -8.73 12.77
N VAL A 205 7.59 -9.47 12.02
CA VAL A 205 7.25 -10.82 11.54
C VAL A 205 7.05 -11.79 12.72
N ILE A 206 5.94 -12.50 12.71
CA ILE A 206 5.60 -13.50 13.73
C ILE A 206 6.66 -14.62 13.76
N GLY A 207 7.19 -14.91 14.92
CA GLY A 207 8.26 -15.91 15.10
C GLY A 207 9.68 -15.39 14.89
N LEU A 208 9.85 -14.09 14.61
CA LEU A 208 11.15 -13.40 14.48
C LEU A 208 11.18 -12.16 15.38
N LYS A 209 11.13 -12.39 16.71
CA LYS A 209 11.12 -11.32 17.70
C LYS A 209 12.35 -10.41 17.57
N LYS A 210 12.13 -9.12 17.70
CA LYS A 210 13.14 -8.05 17.71
C LYS A 210 13.92 -7.85 16.39
N ARG A 211 13.64 -8.61 15.33
CA ARG A 211 14.30 -8.40 14.04
C ARG A 211 13.63 -7.30 13.25
N LYS A 212 14.44 -6.42 12.68
CA LYS A 212 13.99 -5.30 11.85
C LYS A 212 13.77 -5.80 10.42
N ILE A 213 12.57 -6.28 10.15
CA ILE A 213 12.20 -6.81 8.85
C ILE A 213 11.11 -5.93 8.26
N LEU A 214 11.30 -5.53 7.01
CA LEU A 214 10.33 -4.85 6.16
C LEU A 214 9.82 -5.83 5.11
N GLY A 215 8.51 -5.84 4.88
CA GLY A 215 7.90 -6.66 3.84
C GLY A 215 6.90 -5.90 2.98
N MET A 216 6.93 -6.21 1.70
CA MET A 216 5.91 -5.83 0.72
C MET A 216 5.21 -7.09 0.24
N SER A 217 3.91 -7.01 -0.01
CA SER A 217 3.10 -8.13 -0.47
C SER A 217 2.23 -7.71 -1.65
N GLY A 218 2.18 -8.55 -2.67
CA GLY A 218 1.28 -8.43 -3.82
C GLY A 218 0.19 -9.48 -3.81
N PHE A 219 -0.95 -9.17 -4.42
CA PHE A 219 -2.17 -9.99 -4.39
C PHE A 219 -1.97 -11.43 -4.93
N GLY A 220 -1.05 -11.65 -5.86
CA GLY A 220 -0.74 -12.99 -6.41
C GLY A 220 0.29 -13.78 -5.60
N GLY A 221 0.67 -13.33 -4.39
CA GLY A 221 1.70 -13.98 -3.57
C GLY A 221 3.12 -13.47 -3.83
N GLN A 222 3.27 -12.42 -4.62
CA GLN A 222 4.56 -11.77 -4.83
C GLN A 222 4.98 -11.06 -3.54
N GLN A 223 6.27 -11.16 -3.18
CA GLN A 223 6.79 -10.51 -2.00
C GLN A 223 8.22 -10.00 -2.20
N VAL A 224 8.52 -8.89 -1.55
CA VAL A 224 9.88 -8.44 -1.30
C VAL A 224 10.04 -8.28 0.21
N ILE A 225 11.01 -8.96 0.78
CA ILE A 225 11.27 -8.95 2.22
C ILE A 225 12.71 -8.56 2.44
N VAL A 226 12.94 -7.55 3.26
CA VAL A 226 14.26 -7.03 3.60
C VAL A 226 14.48 -7.16 5.10
N ASP A 227 15.50 -7.91 5.48
CA ASP A 227 15.93 -8.07 6.85
C ASP A 227 17.16 -7.20 7.10
N PHE A 228 16.95 -6.10 7.77
CA PHE A 228 17.99 -5.10 8.03
C PHE A 228 19.08 -5.58 8.99
N ASP A 229 18.76 -6.53 9.89
CA ASP A 229 19.72 -7.01 10.87
C ASP A 229 20.70 -8.05 10.30
N THR A 230 20.30 -8.78 9.25
CA THR A 230 21.15 -9.79 8.61
C THR A 230 21.58 -9.42 7.19
N GLY A 231 21.06 -8.33 6.63
CA GLY A 231 21.30 -7.94 5.24
C GLY A 231 20.63 -8.86 4.21
N ARG A 232 19.72 -9.72 4.63
CA ARG A 232 19.07 -10.69 3.73
C ARG A 232 17.88 -10.08 3.01
N ILE A 233 17.80 -10.39 1.72
CA ILE A 233 16.68 -10.00 0.87
C ILE A 233 16.05 -11.26 0.30
N ILE A 234 14.73 -11.39 0.39
CA ILE A 234 13.97 -12.48 -0.21
C ILE A 234 12.97 -11.88 -1.18
N VAL A 235 13.02 -12.31 -2.43
CA VAL A 235 12.02 -12.01 -3.44
C VAL A 235 11.25 -13.29 -3.76
N VAL A 236 9.95 -13.24 -3.62
CA VAL A 236 9.05 -14.29 -4.10
C VAL A 236 8.28 -13.72 -5.28
N HIS A 237 8.46 -14.34 -6.45
CA HIS A 237 7.76 -13.99 -7.67
C HIS A 237 6.81 -15.14 -8.02
N SER A 238 5.73 -15.26 -7.25
CA SER A 238 4.77 -16.36 -7.35
C SER A 238 3.56 -15.95 -8.18
N LEU A 239 2.95 -16.94 -8.83
CA LEU A 239 1.61 -16.87 -9.42
C LEU A 239 0.57 -17.56 -8.53
N ASP A 240 1.02 -18.32 -7.53
CA ASP A 240 0.18 -19.00 -6.55
C ASP A 240 0.36 -18.38 -5.17
N ARG A 241 -0.70 -17.81 -4.61
CA ARG A 241 -0.71 -17.21 -3.28
C ARG A 241 -0.85 -18.23 -2.14
N HIS A 242 -1.14 -19.50 -2.46
CA HIS A 242 -1.34 -20.57 -1.49
C HIS A 242 -0.07 -21.36 -1.17
N TYR A 243 1.09 -20.95 -1.66
CA TYR A 243 2.34 -21.64 -1.34
C TYR A 243 2.65 -21.63 0.16
N ASN A 244 3.37 -22.64 0.62
CA ASN A 244 3.71 -22.78 2.04
C ASN A 244 4.76 -21.74 2.47
N TRP A 245 4.27 -20.56 2.86
CA TRP A 245 5.10 -19.42 3.25
C TRP A 245 6.03 -19.73 4.42
N LYS A 246 5.55 -20.51 5.41
CA LYS A 246 6.38 -20.89 6.57
C LYS A 246 7.59 -21.72 6.13
N LYS A 247 7.39 -22.67 5.23
CA LYS A 247 8.45 -23.56 4.73
C LYS A 247 9.41 -22.81 3.80
N ILE A 248 8.89 -21.96 2.92
CA ILE A 248 9.67 -21.31 1.85
C ILE A 248 10.34 -20.04 2.36
N VAL A 249 9.62 -19.15 3.04
CA VAL A 249 10.11 -17.82 3.42
C VAL A 249 10.56 -17.77 4.87
N LEU A 250 9.68 -18.13 5.83
CA LEU A 250 10.00 -18.00 7.25
C LEU A 250 11.18 -18.89 7.66
N LYS A 251 11.28 -20.09 7.11
CA LYS A 251 12.44 -20.98 7.33
C LYS A 251 13.74 -20.33 6.86
N LYS A 252 13.72 -19.66 5.71
CA LYS A 252 14.91 -18.93 5.18
C LYS A 252 15.27 -17.73 6.03
N LEU A 253 14.29 -16.97 6.51
CA LEU A 253 14.53 -15.87 7.43
C LEU A 253 15.14 -16.32 8.77
N LYS A 254 14.83 -17.54 9.25
CA LYS A 254 15.38 -18.10 10.49
C LYS A 254 16.80 -18.63 10.38
N GLN A 255 17.28 -18.93 9.20
CA GLN A 255 18.66 -19.36 8.99
C GLN A 255 19.61 -18.20 9.34
N LYS A 256 20.69 -18.51 10.07
CA LYS A 256 21.77 -17.57 10.38
C LYS A 256 22.65 -17.35 9.15
#